data_a90556b8811d94dab583569a96ccbc45
#
_entry.id   a90556b8811d94dab583569a96ccbc45
#
_cell.length_a   1.000
_cell.length_b   1.000
_cell.length_c   1.000
_cell.angle_alpha   90.00
_cell.angle_beta   90.00
_cell.angle_gamma   90.00
#
_symmetry.space_group_name_H-M   'P 1'
#
loop_
_entity.id
_entity.type
_entity.pdbx_description
1 polymer ?
#
loop_
_entity_poly.entity_id
_entity_poly.type
_entity_poly.pdbx_seq_one_letter_code
_entity_poly.pdbx_strand_id
1 'polypeptide(L)'
;MLKKKIKLGTRGSQLALWQANWVKAEIEKRNPSLEVELVKIKTTGDKILDVPLAKVGGKGLFVKEIEEALLDKRIDLAVHSMKDVPTDFPKGLHLAAITEREDPRDAFITQGQGAKGKGQRFKDLPQGATIGTSSLRRSSQILNIRPDLKISQLRGNLNTRLKKLDEGQFDAIILAAAGVKRLGWADRITEYLPPDVSLPAIGQGALGIETRIDDQEINKLVLFFDHPATSIAVRAERALLKRLEGGCQVPIAAHGEVKGNNLNLIGLVASTDGKKVIKDSVSGTTDKAEALGIELAEKLLKMGAWDILKEVYNVAPPMQGGAG
;
A
#
# COMPACT_ATOMS: atom_id res chain seq x y z
N MET A 1 5.30 31.76 15.14
CA MET A 1 4.35 31.26 16.17
C MET A 1 3.59 30.10 15.58
N LEU A 2 3.51 28.97 16.26
CA LEU A 2 2.69 27.84 15.84
C LEU A 2 1.25 28.30 15.59
N LYS A 3 0.69 27.91 14.46
CA LYS A 3 -0.74 28.12 14.15
C LYS A 3 -1.55 27.52 15.31
N LYS A 4 -2.60 28.18 15.74
CA LYS A 4 -3.53 27.61 16.75
C LYS A 4 -4.39 26.47 16.17
N LYS A 5 -4.47 26.42 14.84
CA LYS A 5 -5.27 25.45 14.09
C LYS A 5 -4.57 25.06 12.80
N ILE A 6 -4.52 23.75 12.50
CA ILE A 6 -4.00 23.19 11.25
C ILE A 6 -5.05 22.27 10.62
N LYS A 7 -4.95 22.05 9.31
CA LYS A 7 -5.89 21.25 8.53
C LYS A 7 -5.21 19.98 8.01
N LEU A 8 -5.77 18.82 8.37
CA LEU A 8 -5.31 17.51 7.92
C LEU A 8 -6.26 16.97 6.86
N GLY A 9 -5.73 16.78 5.65
CA GLY A 9 -6.45 16.20 4.52
C GLY A 9 -6.54 14.68 4.58
N THR A 10 -7.72 14.15 4.29
CA THR A 10 -7.96 12.70 4.29
C THR A 10 -9.08 12.33 3.33
N ARG A 11 -9.09 11.07 2.88
CA ARG A 11 -10.23 10.49 2.16
C ARG A 11 -11.38 10.19 3.13
N GLY A 12 -12.59 9.96 2.57
CA GLY A 12 -13.79 9.69 3.37
C GLY A 12 -13.99 8.24 3.78
N SER A 13 -13.14 7.28 3.39
CA SER A 13 -13.30 5.88 3.79
C SER A 13 -13.04 5.68 5.28
N GLN A 14 -13.68 4.69 5.91
CA GLN A 14 -13.54 4.43 7.34
C GLN A 14 -12.08 4.22 7.74
N LEU A 15 -11.29 3.49 6.93
CA LEU A 15 -9.87 3.30 7.20
C LEU A 15 -9.07 4.60 7.08
N ALA A 16 -9.34 5.43 6.07
CA ALA A 16 -8.66 6.72 5.93
C ALA A 16 -8.99 7.67 7.09
N LEU A 17 -10.24 7.70 7.52
CA LEU A 17 -10.66 8.48 8.68
C LEU A 17 -10.02 7.96 9.98
N TRP A 18 -9.90 6.65 10.16
CA TRP A 18 -9.18 6.08 11.29
C TRP A 18 -7.72 6.55 11.32
N GLN A 19 -7.02 6.48 10.17
CA GLN A 19 -5.63 6.90 10.03
C GLN A 19 -5.45 8.39 10.34
N ALA A 20 -6.34 9.23 9.81
CA ALA A 20 -6.31 10.68 10.03
C ALA A 20 -6.63 11.03 11.50
N ASN A 21 -7.60 10.37 12.11
CA ASN A 21 -7.92 10.57 13.53
C ASN A 21 -6.76 10.15 14.46
N TRP A 22 -6.08 9.06 14.13
CA TRP A 22 -4.89 8.63 14.88
C TRP A 22 -3.78 9.68 14.81
N VAL A 23 -3.46 10.19 13.61
CA VAL A 23 -2.45 11.25 13.43
C VAL A 23 -2.87 12.54 14.15
N LYS A 24 -4.16 12.95 14.01
CA LYS A 24 -4.73 14.08 14.75
C LYS A 24 -4.51 13.94 16.25
N ALA A 25 -4.94 12.82 16.83
CA ALA A 25 -4.82 12.57 18.28
C ALA A 25 -3.38 12.62 18.78
N GLU A 26 -2.42 12.05 18.00
CA GLU A 26 -1.02 12.09 18.37
C GLU A 26 -0.40 13.50 18.29
N ILE A 27 -0.82 14.33 17.34
CA ILE A 27 -0.40 15.73 17.23
C ILE A 27 -0.95 16.55 18.41
N GLU A 28 -2.27 16.47 18.66
CA GLU A 28 -2.94 17.22 19.71
C GLU A 28 -2.45 16.83 21.11
N LYS A 29 -2.16 15.55 21.32
CA LYS A 29 -1.57 15.04 22.58
C LYS A 29 -0.23 15.69 22.91
N ARG A 30 0.62 15.92 21.88
CA ARG A 30 1.93 16.57 22.05
C ARG A 30 1.86 18.10 22.05
N ASN A 31 0.78 18.66 21.53
CA ASN A 31 0.56 20.09 21.37
C ASN A 31 -0.86 20.46 21.82
N PRO A 32 -1.14 20.49 23.15
CA PRO A 32 -2.51 20.66 23.66
C PRO A 32 -3.20 21.97 23.27
N SER A 33 -2.43 22.99 22.85
CA SER A 33 -2.98 24.27 22.38
C SER A 33 -3.27 24.30 20.86
N LEU A 34 -2.97 23.22 20.13
CA LEU A 34 -3.14 23.12 18.69
C LEU A 34 -4.40 22.29 18.37
N GLU A 35 -5.29 22.87 17.60
CA GLU A 35 -6.47 22.17 17.04
C GLU A 35 -6.11 21.56 15.66
N VAL A 36 -6.43 20.29 15.44
CA VAL A 36 -6.31 19.66 14.13
C VAL A 36 -7.70 19.42 13.53
N GLU A 37 -8.04 20.16 12.48
CA GLU A 37 -9.28 19.98 11.71
C GLU A 37 -9.10 18.95 10.62
N LEU A 38 -9.99 17.94 10.53
CA LEU A 38 -10.01 16.98 9.43
C LEU A 38 -10.78 17.54 8.23
N VAL A 39 -10.11 17.58 7.08
CA VAL A 39 -10.71 18.00 5.80
C VAL A 39 -10.89 16.77 4.91
N LYS A 40 -12.15 16.35 4.70
CA LYS A 40 -12.45 15.21 3.82
C LYS A 40 -12.38 15.64 2.35
N ILE A 41 -11.53 14.96 1.58
CA ILE A 41 -11.34 15.19 0.16
C ILE A 41 -11.79 13.95 -0.61
N LYS A 42 -12.70 14.14 -1.58
CA LYS A 42 -13.20 13.06 -2.44
C LYS A 42 -12.26 12.92 -3.64
N THR A 43 -11.63 11.76 -3.77
CA THR A 43 -10.68 11.51 -4.86
C THR A 43 -11.35 10.84 -6.07
N THR A 44 -10.69 10.91 -7.23
CA THR A 44 -11.14 10.22 -8.44
C THR A 44 -11.23 8.72 -8.22
N GLY A 45 -10.29 8.11 -7.48
CA GLY A 45 -10.35 6.71 -7.13
C GLY A 45 -11.53 6.31 -6.25
N ASP A 46 -12.11 7.26 -5.47
CA ASP A 46 -13.32 7.03 -4.68
C ASP A 46 -14.61 7.06 -5.53
N LYS A 47 -14.56 7.69 -6.71
CA LYS A 47 -15.69 7.79 -7.65
C LYS A 47 -15.79 6.60 -8.59
N ILE A 48 -14.67 5.93 -8.90
CA ILE A 48 -14.61 4.84 -9.88
C ILE A 48 -14.80 3.51 -9.14
N LEU A 49 -16.02 2.98 -9.20
CA LEU A 49 -16.37 1.71 -8.55
C LEU A 49 -16.42 0.52 -9.51
N ASP A 50 -16.73 0.75 -10.80
CA ASP A 50 -17.16 -0.28 -11.73
C ASP A 50 -16.07 -0.72 -12.73
N VAL A 51 -14.97 0.03 -12.88
CA VAL A 51 -13.90 -0.29 -13.84
C VAL A 51 -12.63 -0.73 -13.10
N PRO A 52 -11.94 -1.81 -13.55
CA PRO A 52 -10.65 -2.20 -12.98
C PRO A 52 -9.64 -1.05 -12.97
N LEU A 53 -8.99 -0.78 -11.82
CA LEU A 53 -8.00 0.32 -11.69
C LEU A 53 -6.88 0.19 -12.73
N ALA A 54 -6.53 -1.05 -13.13
CA ALA A 54 -5.60 -1.32 -14.21
C ALA A 54 -6.06 -0.79 -15.57
N LYS A 55 -7.38 -0.66 -15.78
CA LYS A 55 -7.95 -0.13 -17.04
C LYS A 55 -8.20 1.39 -17.02
N VAL A 56 -8.25 1.98 -15.83
CA VAL A 56 -8.53 3.42 -15.68
C VAL A 56 -7.30 4.27 -16.03
N GLY A 57 -6.10 3.66 -15.93
CA GLY A 57 -4.84 4.38 -16.15
C GLY A 57 -4.64 5.53 -15.15
N GLY A 58 -3.41 5.89 -14.87
CA GLY A 58 -3.09 7.07 -14.05
C GLY A 58 -2.46 6.73 -12.71
N LYS A 59 -1.26 7.26 -12.50
CA LYS A 59 -0.63 7.32 -11.18
C LYS A 59 -1.41 8.31 -10.32
N GLY A 60 -1.61 8.00 -9.04
CA GLY A 60 -2.16 8.96 -8.10
C GLY A 60 -3.68 9.07 -8.01
N LEU A 61 -4.48 8.10 -8.49
CA LEU A 61 -5.95 8.12 -8.43
C LEU A 61 -6.55 8.40 -7.04
N PHE A 62 -5.79 8.15 -5.98
CA PHE A 62 -6.22 8.33 -4.60
C PHE A 62 -5.52 9.48 -3.87
N VAL A 63 -4.57 10.16 -4.53
CA VAL A 63 -3.77 11.21 -3.89
C VAL A 63 -3.83 12.56 -4.61
N LYS A 64 -4.08 12.58 -5.92
CA LYS A 64 -4.01 13.79 -6.75
C LYS A 64 -4.78 14.99 -6.16
N GLU A 65 -6.03 14.82 -5.81
CA GLU A 65 -6.87 15.90 -5.27
C GLU A 65 -6.43 16.34 -3.86
N ILE A 66 -5.73 15.46 -3.14
CA ILE A 66 -5.12 15.75 -1.83
C ILE A 66 -3.84 16.57 -2.05
N GLU A 67 -2.99 16.16 -2.99
CA GLU A 67 -1.79 16.88 -3.39
C GLU A 67 -2.12 18.30 -3.91
N GLU A 68 -3.15 18.43 -4.74
CA GLU A 68 -3.69 19.74 -5.17
C GLU A 68 -4.12 20.58 -3.97
N ALA A 69 -4.80 20.00 -2.98
CA ALA A 69 -5.23 20.72 -1.78
C ALA A 69 -4.04 21.15 -0.90
N LEU A 70 -2.94 20.39 -0.86
CA LEU A 70 -1.68 20.80 -0.22
C LEU A 70 -1.04 22.00 -0.94
N LEU A 71 -0.92 21.92 -2.26
CA LEU A 71 -0.32 23.00 -3.08
C LEU A 71 -1.14 24.29 -3.00
N ASP A 72 -2.47 24.19 -3.03
CA ASP A 72 -3.40 25.33 -2.89
C ASP A 72 -3.51 25.84 -1.44
N LYS A 73 -2.77 25.26 -0.48
CA LYS A 73 -2.81 25.60 0.94
C LYS A 73 -4.22 25.46 1.58
N ARG A 74 -5.09 24.64 0.99
CA ARG A 74 -6.40 24.31 1.57
C ARG A 74 -6.27 23.36 2.75
N ILE A 75 -5.17 22.58 2.80
CA ILE A 75 -4.76 21.74 3.92
C ILE A 75 -3.28 21.96 4.22
N ASP A 76 -2.84 21.60 5.42
CA ASP A 76 -1.46 21.78 5.86
C ASP A 76 -0.64 20.48 5.77
N LEU A 77 -1.28 19.33 6.00
CA LEU A 77 -0.69 18.00 5.88
C LEU A 77 -1.73 16.99 5.38
N ALA A 78 -1.26 15.87 4.88
CA ALA A 78 -2.11 14.74 4.47
C ALA A 78 -1.57 13.41 5.01
N VAL A 79 -2.46 12.44 5.19
CA VAL A 79 -2.10 11.09 5.67
C VAL A 79 -2.55 10.05 4.65
N HIS A 80 -1.61 9.18 4.28
CA HIS A 80 -1.81 8.14 3.28
C HIS A 80 -1.37 6.77 3.79
N SER A 81 -2.01 5.71 3.32
CA SER A 81 -1.39 4.38 3.35
C SER A 81 -0.19 4.39 2.39
N MET A 82 1.01 4.09 2.86
CA MET A 82 2.25 4.20 2.06
C MET A 82 2.21 3.45 0.74
N LYS A 83 1.54 2.30 0.69
CA LYS A 83 1.39 1.50 -0.54
C LYS A 83 0.59 2.17 -1.65
N ASP A 84 -0.19 3.21 -1.32
CA ASP A 84 -1.03 3.95 -2.27
C ASP A 84 -0.35 5.24 -2.75
N VAL A 85 0.81 5.59 -2.17
CA VAL A 85 1.59 6.80 -2.50
C VAL A 85 2.48 6.56 -3.71
N PRO A 86 2.35 7.39 -4.78
CA PRO A 86 3.22 7.31 -5.96
C PRO A 86 4.70 7.45 -5.62
N THR A 87 5.56 6.93 -6.49
CA THR A 87 7.03 7.06 -6.33
C THR A 87 7.52 8.49 -6.52
N ASP A 88 6.83 9.25 -7.36
CA ASP A 88 7.14 10.64 -7.65
C ASP A 88 6.08 11.56 -7.09
N PHE A 89 6.50 12.69 -6.54
CA PHE A 89 5.64 13.73 -5.99
C PHE A 89 5.58 14.94 -6.92
N PRO A 90 4.47 15.68 -6.91
CA PRO A 90 4.44 17.02 -7.49
C PRO A 90 5.53 17.92 -6.88
N LYS A 91 6.07 18.84 -7.71
CA LYS A 91 7.07 19.80 -7.22
C LYS A 91 6.51 20.59 -6.05
N GLY A 92 7.25 20.65 -4.96
CA GLY A 92 6.86 21.35 -3.74
C GLY A 92 6.25 20.47 -2.65
N LEU A 93 6.00 19.19 -2.93
CA LEU A 93 5.52 18.23 -1.94
C LEU A 93 6.55 17.14 -1.64
N HIS A 94 6.48 16.58 -0.44
CA HIS A 94 7.29 15.45 -0.03
C HIS A 94 6.63 14.64 1.11
N LEU A 95 7.17 13.46 1.37
CA LEU A 95 6.89 12.73 2.61
C LEU A 95 7.77 13.30 3.71
N ALA A 96 7.15 13.97 4.68
CA ALA A 96 7.83 14.52 5.84
C ALA A 96 8.12 13.47 6.91
N ALA A 97 7.29 12.41 6.97
CA ALA A 97 7.46 11.31 7.91
C ALA A 97 6.83 10.02 7.39
N ILE A 98 7.41 8.88 7.76
CA ILE A 98 6.87 7.54 7.57
C ILE A 98 6.75 6.89 8.94
N THR A 99 5.53 6.51 9.33
CA THR A 99 5.27 5.98 10.68
C THR A 99 5.82 4.58 10.87
N GLU A 100 5.93 4.16 12.13
CA GLU A 100 6.17 2.76 12.44
C GLU A 100 5.21 1.85 11.66
N ARG A 101 5.76 0.78 11.12
CA ARG A 101 5.02 -0.16 10.27
C ARG A 101 4.19 -1.11 11.12
N GLU A 102 2.88 -1.10 10.93
CA GLU A 102 2.01 -2.18 11.39
C GLU A 102 2.27 -3.44 10.54
N ASP A 103 1.79 -4.60 10.98
CA ASP A 103 1.97 -5.89 10.31
C ASP A 103 1.84 -5.79 8.78
N PRO A 104 2.93 -5.98 8.03
CA PRO A 104 2.93 -5.80 6.57
C PRO A 104 2.27 -6.95 5.82
N ARG A 105 1.98 -8.07 6.49
CA ARG A 105 1.45 -9.28 5.85
C ARG A 105 0.07 -9.05 5.24
N ASP A 106 -0.29 -9.95 4.34
CA ASP A 106 -1.66 -10.06 3.88
C ASP A 106 -2.47 -10.94 4.85
N ALA A 107 -3.71 -10.52 5.09
CA ALA A 107 -4.69 -11.26 5.88
C ALA A 107 -5.56 -12.09 4.94
N PHE A 108 -5.57 -13.38 5.14
CA PHE A 108 -6.47 -14.33 4.51
C PHE A 108 -7.70 -14.49 5.39
N ILE A 109 -8.89 -14.29 4.82
CA ILE A 109 -10.16 -14.28 5.54
C ILE A 109 -11.15 -15.16 4.80
N THR A 110 -11.74 -16.14 5.49
CA THR A 110 -12.78 -17.04 4.97
C THR A 110 -14.15 -16.71 5.54
N GLN A 111 -15.20 -17.26 4.94
CA GLN A 111 -16.56 -17.21 5.48
C GLN A 111 -16.68 -17.89 6.86
N GLY A 112 -17.71 -17.53 7.62
CA GLY A 112 -18.10 -18.24 8.85
C GLY A 112 -17.28 -17.91 10.09
N GLN A 113 -16.49 -16.84 10.07
CA GLN A 113 -15.74 -16.37 11.24
C GLN A 113 -16.56 -15.41 12.09
N GLY A 114 -17.44 -15.96 12.92
CA GLY A 114 -17.83 -15.35 14.19
C GLY A 114 -17.14 -16.15 15.29
N ALA A 115 -16.70 -15.48 16.33
CA ALA A 115 -16.04 -15.87 17.60
C ALA A 115 -15.72 -17.36 17.98
N LYS A 116 -16.07 -18.37 17.24
CA LYS A 116 -15.93 -19.80 17.65
C LYS A 116 -15.51 -20.81 16.56
N GLY A 117 -15.26 -20.40 15.32
CA GLY A 117 -14.81 -21.34 14.27
C GLY A 117 -13.57 -20.84 13.55
N LYS A 118 -12.46 -21.57 13.62
CA LYS A 118 -11.31 -21.34 12.74
C LYS A 118 -11.72 -21.75 11.33
N GLY A 119 -11.97 -20.77 10.43
CA GLY A 119 -12.22 -21.04 9.02
C GLY A 119 -11.08 -21.82 8.36
N GLN A 120 -11.31 -22.31 7.15
CA GLN A 120 -10.30 -23.06 6.40
C GLN A 120 -9.07 -22.19 6.14
N ARG A 121 -7.88 -22.71 6.39
CA ARG A 121 -6.61 -22.05 6.09
C ARG A 121 -6.38 -22.07 4.58
N PHE A 122 -5.47 -21.21 4.11
CA PHE A 122 -5.14 -21.08 2.69
C PHE A 122 -4.79 -22.43 2.03
N LYS A 123 -3.97 -23.23 2.69
CA LYS A 123 -3.56 -24.57 2.19
C LYS A 123 -4.70 -25.58 2.11
N ASP A 124 -5.72 -25.42 2.96
CA ASP A 124 -6.81 -26.36 3.13
C ASP A 124 -8.06 -26.00 2.27
N LEU A 125 -7.99 -24.92 1.48
CA LEU A 125 -9.08 -24.57 0.57
C LEU A 125 -9.36 -25.69 -0.43
N PRO A 126 -10.63 -25.97 -0.75
CA PRO A 126 -11.01 -26.91 -1.81
C PRO A 126 -10.40 -26.52 -3.16
N GLN A 127 -10.18 -27.52 -4.00
CA GLN A 127 -9.82 -27.28 -5.41
C GLN A 127 -10.90 -26.44 -6.10
N GLY A 128 -10.48 -25.42 -6.86
CA GLY A 128 -11.38 -24.53 -7.57
C GLY A 128 -12.06 -23.47 -6.72
N ALA A 129 -11.72 -23.36 -5.42
CA ALA A 129 -12.26 -22.32 -4.54
C ALA A 129 -11.97 -20.92 -5.08
N THR A 130 -12.92 -20.00 -4.87
CA THR A 130 -12.87 -18.62 -5.39
C THR A 130 -12.29 -17.66 -4.35
N ILE A 131 -11.16 -17.03 -4.68
CA ILE A 131 -10.53 -16.00 -3.86
C ILE A 131 -10.84 -14.61 -4.42
N GLY A 132 -11.41 -13.75 -3.57
CA GLY A 132 -11.69 -12.35 -3.89
C GLY A 132 -10.45 -11.47 -3.71
N THR A 133 -9.90 -10.96 -4.80
CA THR A 133 -8.87 -9.92 -4.82
C THR A 133 -8.84 -9.20 -6.16
N SER A 134 -8.54 -7.89 -6.16
CA SER A 134 -8.26 -7.11 -7.37
C SER A 134 -6.78 -6.75 -7.51
N SER A 135 -5.93 -7.25 -6.60
CA SER A 135 -4.50 -6.98 -6.60
C SER A 135 -3.77 -8.00 -7.43
N LEU A 136 -3.17 -7.57 -8.55
CA LEU A 136 -2.34 -8.44 -9.40
C LEU A 136 -1.17 -9.04 -8.63
N ARG A 137 -0.58 -8.28 -7.69
CA ARG A 137 0.46 -8.76 -6.79
C ARG A 137 0.02 -9.96 -5.95
N ARG A 138 -1.22 -9.94 -5.44
CA ARG A 138 -1.77 -11.05 -4.64
C ARG A 138 -2.15 -12.22 -5.53
N SER A 139 -2.93 -11.95 -6.58
CA SER A 139 -3.41 -13.01 -7.49
C SER A 139 -2.28 -13.81 -8.09
N SER A 140 -1.23 -13.16 -8.58
CA SER A 140 -0.08 -13.84 -9.20
C SER A 140 0.65 -14.76 -8.23
N GLN A 141 0.89 -14.32 -6.99
CA GLN A 141 1.57 -15.13 -5.97
C GLN A 141 0.69 -16.30 -5.51
N ILE A 142 -0.61 -16.09 -5.33
CA ILE A 142 -1.55 -17.14 -4.97
C ILE A 142 -1.65 -18.21 -6.08
N LEU A 143 -1.79 -17.79 -7.34
CA LEU A 143 -1.88 -18.70 -8.48
C LEU A 143 -0.57 -19.46 -8.73
N ASN A 144 0.57 -18.88 -8.37
CA ASN A 144 1.85 -19.58 -8.44
C ASN A 144 1.90 -20.80 -7.51
N ILE A 145 1.32 -20.70 -6.32
CA ILE A 145 1.31 -21.77 -5.30
C ILE A 145 0.10 -22.71 -5.49
N ARG A 146 -1.05 -22.14 -5.81
CA ARG A 146 -2.33 -22.85 -5.95
C ARG A 146 -2.99 -22.47 -7.30
N PRO A 147 -2.46 -23.03 -8.42
CA PRO A 147 -2.98 -22.75 -9.78
C PRO A 147 -4.40 -23.29 -10.01
N ASP A 148 -4.87 -24.14 -9.11
CA ASP A 148 -6.23 -24.69 -9.09
C ASP A 148 -7.29 -23.69 -8.61
N LEU A 149 -6.91 -22.61 -7.90
CA LEU A 149 -7.84 -21.64 -7.36
C LEU A 149 -8.33 -20.65 -8.42
N LYS A 150 -9.55 -20.15 -8.22
CA LYS A 150 -10.15 -19.11 -9.06
C LYS A 150 -9.99 -17.74 -8.42
N ILE A 151 -9.47 -16.78 -9.18
CA ILE A 151 -9.38 -15.38 -8.73
C ILE A 151 -10.58 -14.60 -9.27
N SER A 152 -11.29 -13.95 -8.37
CA SER A 152 -12.41 -13.07 -8.73
C SER A 152 -12.20 -11.65 -8.20
N GLN A 153 -12.68 -10.66 -8.97
CA GLN A 153 -12.50 -9.25 -8.69
C GLN A 153 -13.24 -8.83 -7.42
N LEU A 154 -12.53 -8.29 -6.45
CA LEU A 154 -13.07 -7.79 -5.19
C LEU A 154 -12.84 -6.28 -5.06
N ARG A 155 -13.91 -5.51 -5.17
CA ARG A 155 -13.93 -4.04 -5.15
C ARG A 155 -14.68 -3.47 -3.95
N GLY A 156 -14.39 -2.21 -3.66
CA GLY A 156 -14.97 -1.45 -2.56
C GLY A 156 -13.95 -1.19 -1.44
N ASN A 157 -14.40 -0.49 -0.39
CA ASN A 157 -13.64 -0.32 0.84
C ASN A 157 -13.61 -1.62 1.67
N LEU A 158 -12.91 -1.64 2.79
CA LEU A 158 -12.76 -2.85 3.60
C LEU A 158 -14.11 -3.42 4.07
N ASN A 159 -15.04 -2.57 4.50
CA ASN A 159 -16.38 -2.97 4.91
C ASN A 159 -17.13 -3.68 3.78
N THR A 160 -17.14 -3.06 2.60
CA THR A 160 -17.81 -3.62 1.41
C THR A 160 -17.21 -4.98 1.04
N ARG A 161 -15.89 -5.14 1.14
CA ARG A 161 -15.22 -6.40 0.82
C ARG A 161 -15.55 -7.51 1.80
N LEU A 162 -15.57 -7.21 3.10
CA LEU A 162 -15.98 -8.17 4.13
C LEU A 162 -17.47 -8.54 3.97
N LYS A 163 -18.33 -7.56 3.71
CA LYS A 163 -19.76 -7.82 3.46
C LYS A 163 -19.96 -8.77 2.28
N LYS A 164 -19.24 -8.60 1.17
CA LYS A 164 -19.31 -9.50 0.01
C LYS A 164 -18.84 -10.92 0.33
N LEU A 165 -17.84 -11.08 1.21
CA LEU A 165 -17.44 -12.38 1.73
C LEU A 165 -18.55 -13.00 2.58
N ASP A 166 -19.13 -12.24 3.50
CA ASP A 166 -20.21 -12.69 4.39
C ASP A 166 -21.48 -13.08 3.61
N GLU A 167 -21.73 -12.44 2.47
CA GLU A 167 -22.80 -12.76 1.52
C GLU A 167 -22.51 -13.99 0.63
N GLY A 168 -21.36 -14.64 0.78
CA GLY A 168 -21.04 -15.84 0.03
C GLY A 168 -20.56 -15.63 -1.41
N GLN A 169 -20.16 -14.41 -1.78
CA GLN A 169 -19.67 -14.15 -3.13
C GLN A 169 -18.27 -14.75 -3.38
N PHE A 170 -17.56 -15.13 -2.32
CA PHE A 170 -16.20 -15.70 -2.35
C PHE A 170 -16.06 -16.74 -1.24
N ASP A 171 -15.22 -17.74 -1.44
CA ASP A 171 -14.81 -18.69 -0.40
C ASP A 171 -13.82 -18.03 0.56
N ALA A 172 -12.97 -17.16 0.04
CA ALA A 172 -12.01 -16.37 0.80
C ALA A 172 -11.72 -15.02 0.15
N ILE A 173 -11.21 -14.07 0.94
CA ILE A 173 -10.67 -12.80 0.44
C ILE A 173 -9.28 -12.53 1.02
N ILE A 174 -8.49 -11.71 0.32
CA ILE A 174 -7.16 -11.31 0.80
C ILE A 174 -7.13 -9.79 0.96
N LEU A 175 -6.85 -9.34 2.19
CA LEU A 175 -6.75 -7.93 2.57
C LEU A 175 -5.37 -7.64 3.17
N ALA A 176 -5.01 -6.36 3.36
CA ALA A 176 -3.82 -6.01 4.14
C ALA A 176 -4.15 -6.14 5.64
N ALA A 177 -3.37 -6.90 6.38
CA ALA A 177 -3.57 -7.13 7.81
C ALA A 177 -3.63 -5.82 8.60
N ALA A 178 -2.73 -4.88 8.32
CA ALA A 178 -2.73 -3.57 8.95
C ALA A 178 -4.07 -2.82 8.83
N GLY A 179 -4.74 -2.90 7.67
CA GLY A 179 -6.05 -2.26 7.49
C GLY A 179 -7.15 -2.93 8.31
N VAL A 180 -7.15 -4.25 8.37
CA VAL A 180 -8.11 -5.05 9.15
C VAL A 180 -7.93 -4.80 10.65
N LYS A 181 -6.68 -4.80 11.14
CA LYS A 181 -6.35 -4.53 12.54
C LYS A 181 -6.72 -3.11 12.97
N ARG A 182 -6.44 -2.10 12.13
CA ARG A 182 -6.78 -0.69 12.41
C ARG A 182 -8.28 -0.46 12.58
N LEU A 183 -9.11 -1.25 11.91
CA LEU A 183 -10.56 -1.19 12.07
C LEU A 183 -11.08 -2.05 13.23
N GLY A 184 -10.20 -2.69 14.01
CA GLY A 184 -10.59 -3.52 15.14
C GLY A 184 -11.12 -4.90 14.74
N TRP A 185 -10.85 -5.36 13.51
CA TRP A 185 -11.38 -6.62 12.98
C TRP A 185 -10.33 -7.75 12.92
N ALA A 186 -9.34 -7.70 13.79
CA ALA A 186 -8.26 -8.70 13.80
C ALA A 186 -8.77 -10.13 14.01
N ASP A 187 -9.87 -10.30 14.74
CA ASP A 187 -10.58 -11.56 14.97
C ASP A 187 -11.19 -12.18 13.69
N ARG A 188 -11.41 -11.36 12.65
CA ARG A 188 -11.86 -11.80 11.33
C ARG A 188 -10.75 -12.47 10.50
N ILE A 189 -9.49 -12.33 10.91
CA ILE A 189 -8.35 -12.89 10.17
C ILE A 189 -8.24 -14.38 10.47
N THR A 190 -8.43 -15.20 9.43
CA THR A 190 -8.25 -16.65 9.51
C THR A 190 -6.78 -17.02 9.59
N GLU A 191 -5.96 -16.36 8.76
CA GLU A 191 -4.53 -16.62 8.66
C GLU A 191 -3.78 -15.37 8.19
N TYR A 192 -2.62 -15.13 8.77
CA TYR A 192 -1.67 -14.15 8.23
C TYR A 192 -0.77 -14.86 7.23
N LEU A 193 -0.86 -14.50 5.95
CA LEU A 193 -0.04 -15.12 4.92
C LEU A 193 1.43 -14.69 5.12
N PRO A 194 2.35 -15.66 5.30
CA PRO A 194 3.75 -15.33 5.45
C PRO A 194 4.36 -14.81 4.13
N PRO A 195 5.48 -14.06 4.16
CA PRO A 195 6.07 -13.43 2.97
C PRO A 195 6.54 -14.38 1.87
N ASP A 196 6.73 -15.66 2.17
CA ASP A 196 7.01 -16.70 1.18
C ASP A 196 5.76 -17.11 0.38
N VAL A 197 4.57 -16.96 0.96
CA VAL A 197 3.28 -17.18 0.29
C VAL A 197 2.79 -15.90 -0.39
N SER A 198 2.87 -14.75 0.29
CA SER A 198 2.44 -13.46 -0.25
C SER A 198 3.36 -12.35 0.23
N LEU A 199 4.39 -12.05 -0.58
CA LEU A 199 5.29 -10.92 -0.31
C LEU A 199 4.47 -9.61 -0.34
N PRO A 200 4.59 -8.74 0.69
CA PRO A 200 3.79 -7.54 0.81
C PRO A 200 3.93 -6.54 -0.34
N ALA A 201 2.97 -5.63 -0.46
CA ALA A 201 3.12 -4.47 -1.31
C ALA A 201 4.15 -3.50 -0.70
N ILE A 202 4.82 -2.75 -1.57
CA ILE A 202 5.76 -1.68 -1.20
C ILE A 202 5.09 -0.74 -0.18
N GLY A 203 5.71 -0.53 0.97
CA GLY A 203 5.19 0.32 2.04
C GLY A 203 3.94 -0.20 2.77
N GLN A 204 3.48 -1.43 2.50
CA GLN A 204 2.30 -1.98 3.18
C GLN A 204 2.51 -2.01 4.70
N GLY A 205 1.51 -1.52 5.45
CA GLY A 205 1.53 -1.41 6.91
C GLY A 205 1.93 -0.02 7.42
N ALA A 206 2.77 0.73 6.71
CA ALA A 206 3.17 2.08 7.10
C ALA A 206 2.16 3.15 6.65
N LEU A 207 2.13 4.28 7.37
CA LEU A 207 1.49 5.52 6.93
C LEU A 207 2.55 6.50 6.47
N GLY A 208 2.23 7.30 5.45
CA GLY A 208 3.03 8.43 5.02
C GLY A 208 2.34 9.73 5.38
N ILE A 209 3.09 10.68 5.90
CA ILE A 209 2.62 12.04 6.17
C ILE A 209 3.24 12.93 5.11
N GLU A 210 2.39 13.49 4.27
CA GLU A 210 2.77 14.37 3.17
C GLU A 210 2.53 15.83 3.53
N THR A 211 3.48 16.69 3.17
CA THR A 211 3.47 18.12 3.46
C THR A 211 4.10 18.90 2.31
N ARG A 212 4.02 20.23 2.37
CA ARG A 212 4.84 21.09 1.52
C ARG A 212 6.30 21.12 2.01
N ILE A 213 7.24 21.11 1.08
CA ILE A 213 8.69 21.16 1.38
C ILE A 213 9.06 22.45 2.12
N ASP A 214 8.45 23.57 1.75
CA ASP A 214 8.73 24.89 2.30
C ASP A 214 8.03 25.20 3.63
N ASP A 215 7.08 24.36 4.08
CA ASP A 215 6.37 24.54 5.35
C ASP A 215 7.15 23.93 6.52
N GLN A 216 8.22 24.62 6.91
CA GLN A 216 9.12 24.15 7.96
C GLN A 216 8.45 23.95 9.31
N GLU A 217 7.38 24.73 9.58
CA GLU A 217 6.62 24.62 10.83
C GLU A 217 5.89 23.28 10.90
N ILE A 218 5.17 22.94 9.85
CA ILE A 218 4.44 21.65 9.75
C ILE A 218 5.44 20.49 9.66
N ASN A 219 6.53 20.62 8.91
CA ASN A 219 7.55 19.58 8.81
C ASN A 219 8.15 19.24 10.17
N LYS A 220 8.49 20.22 10.99
CA LYS A 220 8.97 20.01 12.37
C LYS A 220 7.89 19.39 13.25
N LEU A 221 6.64 19.84 13.10
CA LEU A 221 5.50 19.34 13.88
C LEU A 221 5.28 17.84 13.71
N VAL A 222 5.49 17.31 12.50
CA VAL A 222 5.20 15.89 12.19
C VAL A 222 6.42 14.98 12.26
N LEU A 223 7.62 15.52 12.46
CA LEU A 223 8.87 14.74 12.44
C LEU A 223 8.90 13.58 13.46
N PHE A 224 8.22 13.72 14.60
CA PHE A 224 8.15 12.68 15.61
C PHE A 224 7.42 11.41 15.15
N PHE A 225 6.68 11.47 14.06
CA PHE A 225 6.09 10.28 13.45
C PHE A 225 7.09 9.45 12.66
N ASP A 226 8.21 10.04 12.25
CA ASP A 226 9.17 9.31 11.44
C ASP A 226 9.83 8.19 12.22
N HIS A 227 9.62 6.96 11.75
CA HIS A 227 10.25 5.79 12.34
C HIS A 227 11.45 5.37 11.48
N PRO A 228 12.68 5.59 11.95
CA PRO A 228 13.89 5.44 11.13
C PRO A 228 13.98 4.09 10.41
N ALA A 229 13.75 2.98 11.10
CA ALA A 229 13.87 1.65 10.50
C ALA A 229 12.81 1.44 9.40
N THR A 230 11.56 1.92 9.60
CA THR A 230 10.52 1.84 8.58
C THR A 230 10.82 2.76 7.40
N SER A 231 11.27 3.99 7.65
CA SER A 231 11.65 4.95 6.60
C SER A 231 12.76 4.41 5.72
N ILE A 232 13.80 3.81 6.29
CA ILE A 232 14.89 3.16 5.56
C ILE A 232 14.35 2.02 4.68
N ALA A 233 13.57 1.10 5.26
CA ALA A 233 13.01 -0.02 4.52
C ALA A 233 12.11 0.44 3.36
N VAL A 234 11.20 1.39 3.63
CA VAL A 234 10.27 1.92 2.62
C VAL A 234 11.01 2.67 1.50
N ARG A 235 12.07 3.43 1.81
CA ARG A 235 12.89 4.08 0.77
C ARG A 235 13.52 3.07 -0.18
N ALA A 236 14.07 1.98 0.35
CA ALA A 236 14.62 0.89 -0.48
C ALA A 236 13.55 0.22 -1.35
N GLU A 237 12.40 -0.11 -0.74
CA GLU A 237 11.25 -0.71 -1.47
C GLU A 237 10.75 0.23 -2.59
N ARG A 238 10.67 1.54 -2.33
CA ARG A 238 10.25 2.55 -3.32
C ARG A 238 11.28 2.76 -4.42
N ALA A 239 12.58 2.72 -4.10
CA ALA A 239 13.65 2.79 -5.09
C ALA A 239 13.60 1.61 -6.07
N LEU A 240 13.35 0.40 -5.57
CA LEU A 240 13.10 -0.78 -6.41
C LEU A 240 11.87 -0.55 -7.32
N LEU A 241 10.74 -0.13 -6.76
CA LEU A 241 9.52 0.11 -7.53
C LEU A 241 9.72 1.15 -8.63
N LYS A 242 10.40 2.25 -8.30
CA LYS A 242 10.70 3.34 -9.24
C LYS A 242 11.59 2.84 -10.38
N ARG A 243 12.64 2.06 -10.08
CA ARG A 243 13.56 1.52 -11.10
C ARG A 243 12.90 0.50 -12.02
N LEU A 244 11.92 -0.26 -11.52
CA LEU A 244 11.11 -1.17 -12.33
C LEU A 244 9.97 -0.43 -13.10
N GLU A 245 9.89 0.90 -13.01
CA GLU A 245 8.83 1.73 -13.58
C GLU A 245 7.42 1.28 -13.12
N GLY A 246 7.36 0.61 -11.98
CA GLY A 246 6.17 0.00 -11.45
C GLY A 246 5.19 0.99 -10.81
N GLY A 247 3.96 0.54 -10.68
CA GLY A 247 2.88 1.22 -9.97
C GLY A 247 1.96 0.20 -9.29
N CYS A 248 0.85 0.66 -8.72
CA CYS A 248 -0.12 -0.21 -8.03
C CYS A 248 -0.80 -1.25 -8.95
N GLN A 249 -0.57 -1.18 -10.26
CA GLN A 249 -1.25 -1.96 -11.29
C GLN A 249 -0.39 -3.11 -11.85
N VAL A 250 0.82 -3.30 -11.34
CA VAL A 250 1.72 -4.36 -11.78
C VAL A 250 1.97 -5.37 -10.65
N PRO A 251 2.22 -6.63 -10.97
CA PRO A 251 2.48 -7.67 -9.96
C PRO A 251 3.92 -7.60 -9.42
N ILE A 252 4.22 -6.47 -8.78
CA ILE A 252 5.48 -6.21 -8.08
C ILE A 252 5.24 -6.24 -6.58
N ALA A 253 6.15 -6.86 -5.85
CA ALA A 253 6.19 -6.89 -4.39
C ALA A 253 7.60 -6.59 -3.90
N ALA A 254 7.71 -5.95 -2.74
CA ALA A 254 8.97 -5.84 -2.03
C ALA A 254 8.74 -5.68 -0.52
N HIS A 255 9.70 -6.17 0.25
CA HIS A 255 9.71 -6.02 1.69
C HIS A 255 11.13 -5.86 2.20
N GLY A 256 11.37 -4.74 2.90
CA GLY A 256 12.61 -4.43 3.59
C GLY A 256 12.48 -4.68 5.09
N GLU A 257 13.51 -5.27 5.69
CA GLU A 257 13.63 -5.47 7.13
C GLU A 257 14.97 -4.89 7.61
N VAL A 258 14.92 -3.97 8.57
CA VAL A 258 16.10 -3.37 9.19
C VAL A 258 16.39 -4.06 10.51
N LYS A 259 17.62 -4.57 10.66
CA LYS A 259 18.15 -5.15 11.91
C LYS A 259 19.48 -4.49 12.26
N GLY A 260 19.48 -3.63 13.27
CA GLY A 260 20.65 -2.80 13.57
C GLY A 260 21.00 -1.90 12.40
N ASN A 261 22.23 -1.98 11.91
CA ASN A 261 22.70 -1.22 10.74
C ASN A 261 22.62 -2.01 9.43
N ASN A 262 21.88 -3.11 9.40
CA ASN A 262 21.71 -3.93 8.19
C ASN A 262 20.27 -3.89 7.68
N LEU A 263 20.11 -3.68 6.38
CA LEU A 263 18.85 -3.77 5.65
C LEU A 263 18.86 -5.03 4.79
N ASN A 264 17.87 -5.89 4.99
CA ASN A 264 17.57 -6.98 4.07
C ASN A 264 16.36 -6.59 3.23
N LEU A 265 16.49 -6.65 1.91
CA LEU A 265 15.41 -6.32 0.97
C LEU A 265 15.13 -7.51 0.07
N ILE A 266 13.88 -7.94 0.02
CA ILE A 266 13.40 -8.98 -0.89
C ILE A 266 12.48 -8.31 -1.91
N GLY A 267 12.60 -8.67 -3.18
CA GLY A 267 11.76 -8.18 -4.27
C GLY A 267 11.25 -9.30 -5.16
N LEU A 268 10.10 -9.07 -5.77
CA LEU A 268 9.43 -10.03 -6.64
C LEU A 268 8.73 -9.30 -7.80
N VAL A 269 8.83 -9.91 -8.98
CA VAL A 269 8.01 -9.60 -10.17
C VAL A 269 7.37 -10.89 -10.66
N ALA A 270 6.07 -10.88 -10.96
CA ALA A 270 5.35 -12.06 -11.42
C ALA A 270 4.52 -11.78 -12.66
N SER A 271 4.22 -12.83 -13.48
CA SER A 271 3.19 -12.75 -14.52
C SER A 271 1.80 -12.72 -13.88
N THR A 272 0.82 -12.13 -14.56
CA THR A 272 -0.54 -11.97 -14.01
C THR A 272 -1.24 -13.31 -13.75
N ASP A 273 -0.85 -14.36 -14.49
CA ASP A 273 -1.34 -15.73 -14.32
C ASP A 273 -0.55 -16.55 -13.26
N GLY A 274 0.49 -15.97 -12.67
CA GLY A 274 1.33 -16.61 -11.66
C GLY A 274 2.28 -17.68 -12.16
N LYS A 275 2.35 -17.96 -13.48
CA LYS A 275 3.24 -19.02 -14.01
C LYS A 275 4.71 -18.67 -13.97
N LYS A 276 5.04 -17.37 -14.10
CA LYS A 276 6.42 -16.88 -14.01
C LYS A 276 6.53 -16.00 -12.77
N VAL A 277 7.45 -16.34 -11.88
CA VAL A 277 7.79 -15.55 -10.70
C VAL A 277 9.30 -15.39 -10.64
N ILE A 278 9.76 -14.15 -10.66
CA ILE A 278 11.15 -13.77 -10.49
C ILE A 278 11.28 -13.12 -9.12
N LYS A 279 12.09 -13.69 -8.25
CA LYS A 279 12.30 -13.24 -6.87
C LYS A 279 13.77 -13.30 -6.53
N ASP A 280 14.28 -12.24 -5.91
CA ASP A 280 15.67 -12.18 -5.40
C ASP A 280 15.72 -11.29 -4.16
N SER A 281 16.89 -11.21 -3.54
CA SER A 281 17.14 -10.39 -2.37
C SER A 281 18.54 -9.78 -2.39
N VAL A 282 18.68 -8.68 -1.63
CA VAL A 282 19.96 -8.02 -1.36
C VAL A 282 20.03 -7.65 0.11
N SER A 283 21.26 -7.53 0.62
CA SER A 283 21.51 -7.07 1.99
C SER A 283 22.65 -6.07 1.99
N GLY A 284 22.58 -5.07 2.84
CA GLY A 284 23.64 -4.08 2.99
C GLY A 284 23.35 -3.10 4.11
N THR A 285 24.17 -2.09 4.25
CA THR A 285 24.05 -1.10 5.30
C THR A 285 22.90 -0.13 5.05
N THR A 286 22.27 0.34 6.13
CA THR A 286 21.06 1.18 6.10
C THR A 286 21.24 2.52 5.38
N ASP A 287 22.46 3.08 5.35
CA ASP A 287 22.81 4.29 4.60
C ASP A 287 22.73 4.14 3.08
N LYS A 288 22.72 2.88 2.57
CA LYS A 288 22.61 2.55 1.15
C LYS A 288 21.21 2.10 0.73
N ALA A 289 20.18 2.43 1.49
CA ALA A 289 18.83 1.92 1.28
C ALA A 289 18.33 2.04 -0.18
N GLU A 290 18.41 3.23 -0.77
CA GLU A 290 17.97 3.45 -2.16
C GLU A 290 18.85 2.70 -3.17
N ALA A 291 20.17 2.67 -2.95
CA ALA A 291 21.11 1.95 -3.80
C ALA A 291 20.81 0.45 -3.80
N LEU A 292 20.50 -0.13 -2.64
CA LEU A 292 20.09 -1.55 -2.52
C LEU A 292 18.76 -1.81 -3.26
N GLY A 293 17.81 -0.87 -3.20
CA GLY A 293 16.56 -0.96 -3.96
C GLY A 293 16.82 -1.00 -5.46
N ILE A 294 17.69 -0.13 -5.98
CA ILE A 294 18.09 -0.09 -7.39
C ILE A 294 18.86 -1.37 -7.76
N GLU A 295 19.80 -1.80 -6.93
CA GLU A 295 20.57 -3.03 -7.14
C GLU A 295 19.66 -4.25 -7.31
N LEU A 296 18.69 -4.41 -6.42
CA LEU A 296 17.74 -5.51 -6.50
C LEU A 296 16.87 -5.43 -7.76
N ALA A 297 16.42 -4.23 -8.14
CA ALA A 297 15.68 -4.04 -9.39
C ALA A 297 16.51 -4.48 -10.61
N GLU A 298 17.80 -4.11 -10.69
CA GLU A 298 18.69 -4.51 -11.76
C GLU A 298 18.92 -6.05 -11.81
N LYS A 299 19.02 -6.69 -10.64
CA LYS A 299 19.09 -8.17 -10.58
C LYS A 299 17.82 -8.79 -11.15
N LEU A 300 16.64 -8.33 -10.73
CA LEU A 300 15.36 -8.84 -11.24
C LEU A 300 15.23 -8.60 -12.76
N LEU A 301 15.65 -7.43 -13.27
CA LEU A 301 15.65 -7.13 -14.71
C LEU A 301 16.56 -8.09 -15.49
N LYS A 302 17.77 -8.37 -15.00
CA LYS A 302 18.69 -9.34 -15.60
C LYS A 302 18.13 -10.77 -15.61
N MET A 303 17.27 -11.11 -14.66
CA MET A 303 16.57 -12.40 -14.59
C MET A 303 15.35 -12.47 -15.52
N GLY A 304 15.05 -11.42 -16.29
CA GLY A 304 13.94 -11.39 -17.25
C GLY A 304 12.66 -10.72 -16.74
N ALA A 305 12.70 -9.98 -15.64
CA ALA A 305 11.53 -9.27 -15.11
C ALA A 305 10.93 -8.28 -16.12
N TRP A 306 11.77 -7.69 -17.00
CA TRP A 306 11.29 -6.78 -18.02
C TRP A 306 10.30 -7.40 -19.00
N ASP A 307 10.50 -8.65 -19.37
CA ASP A 307 9.58 -9.32 -20.31
C ASP A 307 8.20 -9.51 -19.71
N ILE A 308 8.15 -9.82 -18.39
CA ILE A 308 6.89 -9.90 -17.65
C ILE A 308 6.20 -8.51 -17.57
N LEU A 309 6.98 -7.48 -17.26
CA LEU A 309 6.44 -6.12 -17.11
C LEU A 309 5.93 -5.57 -18.43
N LYS A 310 6.61 -5.81 -19.54
CA LYS A 310 6.16 -5.43 -20.89
C LYS A 310 4.78 -6.00 -21.22
N GLU A 311 4.55 -7.28 -20.93
CA GLU A 311 3.24 -7.92 -21.18
C GLU A 311 2.12 -7.21 -20.40
N VAL A 312 2.41 -6.78 -19.15
CA VAL A 312 1.42 -6.07 -18.33
C VAL A 312 1.19 -4.65 -18.84
N TYR A 313 2.23 -3.94 -19.25
CA TYR A 313 2.11 -2.57 -19.79
C TYR A 313 1.43 -2.53 -21.16
N ASN A 314 1.64 -3.52 -22.02
CA ASN A 314 1.00 -3.59 -23.33
C ASN A 314 -0.51 -3.89 -23.24
N VAL A 315 -0.96 -4.48 -22.14
CA VAL A 315 -2.40 -4.70 -21.86
C VAL A 315 -3.04 -3.45 -21.24
N ALA A 316 -2.25 -2.55 -20.66
CA ALA A 316 -2.71 -1.24 -20.20
C ALA A 316 -2.64 -0.24 -21.37
N PRO A 317 -3.70 0.58 -21.63
CA PRO A 317 -3.63 1.60 -22.66
C PRO A 317 -2.46 2.55 -22.39
N PRO A 318 -1.74 3.01 -23.43
CA PRO A 318 -0.67 3.97 -23.27
C PRO A 318 -1.21 5.21 -22.54
N MET A 319 -0.49 5.65 -21.52
CA MET A 319 -0.83 6.91 -20.86
C MET A 319 -0.79 8.01 -21.92
N GLN A 320 -1.92 8.63 -22.21
CA GLN A 320 -1.94 9.84 -23.02
C GLN A 320 -1.16 10.89 -22.23
N GLY A 321 0.05 11.14 -22.69
CA GLY A 321 0.84 12.28 -22.24
C GLY A 321 0.05 13.53 -22.59
N GLY A 322 -0.42 14.25 -21.58
CA GLY A 322 -0.88 15.60 -21.76
C GLY A 322 0.31 16.43 -22.23
N ALA A 323 0.36 16.71 -23.52
CA ALA A 323 1.14 17.82 -24.04
C ALA A 323 0.40 19.11 -23.67
N GLY A 324 1.11 20.09 -23.14
CA GLY A 324 0.64 21.42 -22.85
C GLY A 324 1.16 21.94 -21.53
#